data_8719e7be3a812a0616adc38da982ba07
#
_entry.id   8719e7be3a812a0616adc38da982ba07
#
_cell.length_a   1.000
_cell.length_b   1.000
_cell.length_c   1.000
_cell.angle_alpha   90.00
_cell.angle_beta   90.00
_cell.angle_gamma   90.00
#
_symmetry.space_group_name_H-M   'P 1'
#
loop_
_entity.id
_entity.type
_entity.pdbx_description
1 polymer ?
#
loop_
_entity_poly.entity_id
_entity_poly.type
_entity_poly.pdbx_seq_one_letter_code
_entity_poly.pdbx_strand_id
1 'polypeptide(L)'
;KWNIIIDEIEDDKLELEAYVKKTKSKILDLAISGKLVPQDPNDEPAIELLKRINPDFEPCDNSHYENIEFDIPQNWVWATIGDIFEHNTGKALNASNPNGTMLDYITTSNLYWDRFELSIIKQMPFTESEIERCIVRKGDLLICEGGDVGRAAIWEYDYNIMIQNHIHRLRGKVDICTRYFFYLFMHYKLHNLIGGKGVAIQGLSSRDLHNLIIPVPSLKEQYDIASSIDLYFSKLDMITAEL
;
A
#
# COMPACT_ATOMS: atom_id res chain seq x y z
N LYS A 1 18.07 37.05 -23.89
CA LYS A 1 17.23 37.51 -22.75
C LYS A 1 16.03 36.58 -22.52
N TRP A 2 15.26 36.19 -23.56
CA TRP A 2 14.11 35.30 -23.40
C TRP A 2 14.52 33.91 -22.91
N ASN A 3 15.62 33.33 -23.40
CA ASN A 3 16.08 32.02 -22.95
C ASN A 3 16.46 32.01 -21.46
N ILE A 4 17.05 33.08 -20.95
CA ILE A 4 17.39 33.19 -19.51
C ILE A 4 16.11 33.20 -18.66
N ILE A 5 15.07 33.89 -19.09
CA ILE A 5 13.77 33.93 -18.35
C ILE A 5 13.09 32.56 -18.40
N ILE A 6 13.16 31.85 -19.52
CA ILE A 6 12.60 30.49 -19.66
C ILE A 6 13.35 29.53 -18.73
N ASP A 7 14.69 29.58 -18.73
CA ASP A 7 15.53 28.74 -17.87
C ASP A 7 15.22 29.01 -16.37
N GLU A 8 15.06 30.28 -15.96
CA GLU A 8 14.67 30.64 -14.59
C GLU A 8 13.29 30.09 -14.23
N ILE A 9 12.30 30.16 -15.12
CA ILE A 9 10.96 29.61 -14.87
C ILE A 9 11.00 28.08 -14.76
N GLU A 10 11.78 27.41 -15.60
CA GLU A 10 11.93 25.94 -15.53
C GLU A 10 12.62 25.52 -14.22
N ASP A 11 13.63 26.26 -13.76
CA ASP A 11 14.29 26.00 -12.48
C ASP A 11 13.33 26.20 -11.29
N ASP A 12 12.56 27.29 -11.26
CA ASP A 12 11.54 27.57 -10.24
C ASP A 12 10.48 26.47 -10.19
N LYS A 13 10.06 25.97 -11.37
CA LYS A 13 9.11 24.85 -11.46
C LYS A 13 9.68 23.56 -10.86
N LEU A 14 10.90 23.20 -11.20
CA LEU A 14 11.59 22.03 -10.64
C LEU A 14 11.77 22.12 -9.13
N GLU A 15 12.09 23.32 -8.63
CA GLU A 15 12.20 23.57 -7.19
C GLU A 15 10.85 23.37 -6.49
N LEU A 16 9.77 23.91 -7.05
CA LEU A 16 8.43 23.76 -6.49
C LEU A 16 7.95 22.31 -6.49
N GLU A 17 8.19 21.55 -7.58
CA GLU A 17 7.91 20.11 -7.63
C GLU A 17 8.68 19.34 -6.53
N ALA A 18 9.94 19.71 -6.29
CA ALA A 18 10.75 19.11 -5.22
C ALA A 18 10.17 19.43 -3.82
N TYR A 19 9.72 20.68 -3.60
CA TYR A 19 9.05 21.06 -2.35
C TYR A 19 7.72 20.33 -2.14
N VAL A 20 6.91 20.19 -3.17
CA VAL A 20 5.66 19.41 -3.12
C VAL A 20 5.94 17.96 -2.76
N LYS A 21 6.91 17.32 -3.41
CA LYS A 21 7.32 15.95 -3.10
C LYS A 21 7.79 15.81 -1.64
N LYS A 22 8.63 16.73 -1.15
CA LYS A 22 9.09 16.74 0.24
C LYS A 22 7.95 16.96 1.22
N THR A 23 6.99 17.81 0.89
CA THR A 23 5.80 18.07 1.71
C THR A 23 4.91 16.84 1.80
N LYS A 24 4.67 16.15 0.67
CA LYS A 24 3.92 14.88 0.66
C LYS A 24 4.61 13.82 1.53
N SER A 25 5.94 13.68 1.45
CA SER A 25 6.69 12.77 2.33
C SER A 25 6.48 13.13 3.80
N LYS A 26 6.56 14.41 4.16
CA LYS A 26 6.35 14.86 5.54
C LYS A 26 4.95 14.64 6.06
N ILE A 27 3.93 14.77 5.20
CA ILE A 27 2.54 14.44 5.54
C ILE A 27 2.42 12.95 5.89
N LEU A 28 3.04 12.06 5.09
CA LEU A 28 3.08 10.63 5.38
C LEU A 28 3.80 10.31 6.69
N ASP A 29 4.93 10.98 6.99
CA ASP A 29 5.65 10.82 8.26
C ASP A 29 4.75 11.14 9.46
N LEU A 30 4.03 12.27 9.38
CA LEU A 30 3.09 12.68 10.44
C LEU A 30 1.91 11.71 10.57
N ALA A 31 1.40 11.21 9.43
CA ALA A 31 0.29 10.27 9.39
C ALA A 31 0.65 8.95 10.07
N ILE A 32 1.77 8.34 9.67
CA ILE A 32 2.16 7.00 10.14
C ILE A 32 2.71 7.03 11.58
N SER A 33 3.13 8.19 12.06
CA SER A 33 3.50 8.40 13.48
C SER A 33 2.35 8.90 14.38
N GLY A 34 1.09 8.92 13.86
CA GLY A 34 -0.09 9.34 14.63
C GLY A 34 -0.12 10.84 14.99
N LYS A 35 0.53 11.68 14.20
CA LYS A 35 0.65 13.14 14.44
C LYS A 35 -0.10 14.00 13.43
N LEU A 36 -0.73 13.39 12.43
CA LEU A 36 -1.44 14.12 11.37
C LEU A 36 -2.83 14.57 11.80
N VAL A 37 -3.53 13.75 12.56
CA VAL A 37 -4.87 14.01 13.06
C VAL A 37 -4.88 14.00 14.59
N PRO A 38 -5.81 14.72 15.25
CA PRO A 38 -5.95 14.67 16.71
C PRO A 38 -6.35 13.26 17.17
N GLN A 39 -5.76 12.81 18.28
CA GLN A 39 -6.16 11.58 18.94
C GLN A 39 -7.47 11.79 19.70
N ASP A 40 -8.46 10.91 19.50
CA ASP A 40 -9.71 10.91 20.27
C ASP A 40 -9.65 9.76 21.31
N PRO A 41 -9.64 10.08 22.61
CA PRO A 41 -9.60 9.05 23.66
C PRO A 41 -10.88 8.20 23.75
N ASN A 42 -11.95 8.59 23.05
CA ASN A 42 -13.20 7.83 22.99
C ASN A 42 -13.25 6.85 21.81
N ASP A 43 -12.29 6.92 20.88
CA ASP A 43 -12.20 5.96 19.81
C ASP A 43 -11.88 4.57 20.36
N GLU A 44 -12.49 3.55 19.78
CA GLU A 44 -12.21 2.16 20.14
C GLU A 44 -10.73 1.85 19.89
N PRO A 45 -9.95 1.40 20.88
CA PRO A 45 -8.54 1.10 20.70
C PRO A 45 -8.31 0.04 19.61
N ALA A 46 -7.24 0.17 18.84
CA ALA A 46 -6.90 -0.76 17.76
C ALA A 46 -6.76 -2.22 18.20
N ILE A 47 -6.40 -2.47 19.47
CA ILE A 47 -6.33 -3.82 20.04
C ILE A 47 -7.67 -4.55 19.97
N GLU A 48 -8.79 -3.86 20.13
CA GLU A 48 -10.12 -4.46 20.07
C GLU A 48 -10.50 -4.86 18.63
N LEU A 49 -10.04 -4.10 17.64
CA LEU A 49 -10.19 -4.45 16.23
C LEU A 49 -9.45 -5.77 15.91
N LEU A 50 -8.22 -5.93 16.41
CA LEU A 50 -7.42 -7.13 16.18
C LEU A 50 -7.93 -8.35 16.94
N LYS A 51 -8.47 -8.17 18.15
CA LYS A 51 -9.10 -9.24 18.91
C LYS A 51 -10.38 -9.80 18.28
N ARG A 52 -11.05 -9.04 17.41
CA ARG A 52 -12.14 -9.59 16.58
C ARG A 52 -11.65 -10.62 15.56
N ILE A 53 -10.39 -10.50 15.12
CA ILE A 53 -9.76 -11.46 14.21
C ILE A 53 -9.21 -12.66 15.01
N ASN A 54 -8.47 -12.37 16.05
CA ASN A 54 -7.86 -13.34 16.95
C ASN A 54 -8.04 -12.89 18.42
N PRO A 55 -8.93 -13.54 19.20
CA PRO A 55 -9.17 -13.18 20.61
C PRO A 55 -7.91 -13.19 21.48
N ASP A 56 -6.91 -13.99 21.12
CA ASP A 56 -5.63 -14.12 21.84
C ASP A 56 -4.54 -13.24 21.21
N PHE A 57 -4.91 -12.21 20.43
CA PHE A 57 -3.93 -11.32 19.80
C PHE A 57 -3.14 -10.56 20.85
N GLU A 58 -1.81 -10.62 20.69
CA GLU A 58 -0.85 -9.81 21.44
C GLU A 58 -0.09 -8.89 20.48
N PRO A 59 0.05 -7.58 20.80
CA PRO A 59 0.81 -6.65 19.96
C PRO A 59 2.26 -7.11 19.74
N CYS A 60 2.76 -6.87 18.55
CA CYS A 60 4.18 -7.10 18.26
C CYS A 60 5.05 -6.09 19.03
N ASP A 61 6.27 -6.50 19.35
CA ASP A 61 7.33 -5.58 19.74
C ASP A 61 7.99 -5.01 18.46
N ASN A 62 8.16 -3.69 18.38
CA ASN A 62 8.85 -3.04 17.26
C ASN A 62 10.38 -3.07 17.40
N SER A 63 10.93 -3.67 18.45
CA SER A 63 12.38 -3.75 18.72
C SER A 63 13.20 -4.41 17.61
N HIS A 64 12.55 -5.15 16.71
CA HIS A 64 13.19 -5.79 15.55
C HIS A 64 13.39 -4.85 14.35
N TYR A 65 12.77 -3.66 14.38
CA TYR A 65 12.94 -2.63 13.35
C TYR A 65 13.91 -1.56 13.82
N GLU A 66 15.21 -1.79 13.69
CA GLU A 66 16.26 -0.81 13.99
C GLU A 66 16.12 0.53 13.21
N ASN A 67 15.12 0.65 12.34
CA ASN A 67 14.89 1.80 11.46
C ASN A 67 13.52 2.48 11.66
N ILE A 68 12.64 1.99 12.55
CA ILE A 68 11.41 2.69 12.90
C ILE A 68 11.66 3.47 14.18
N GLU A 69 12.12 4.71 14.04
CA GLU A 69 12.48 5.62 15.14
C GLU A 69 11.29 6.49 15.56
N PHE A 70 10.06 5.95 15.62
CA PHE A 70 8.95 6.71 16.16
C PHE A 70 8.06 5.89 17.10
N ASP A 71 7.60 6.55 18.15
CA ASP A 71 6.57 6.01 19.03
C ASP A 71 5.21 6.19 18.37
N ILE A 72 4.33 5.20 18.54
CA ILE A 72 2.93 5.28 18.13
C ILE A 72 2.04 5.75 19.28
N PRO A 73 0.87 6.35 19.01
CA PRO A 73 -0.12 6.71 20.03
C PRO A 73 -0.54 5.51 20.89
N GLN A 74 -0.95 5.78 22.12
CA GLN A 74 -1.27 4.74 23.11
C GLN A 74 -2.45 3.83 22.69
N ASN A 75 -3.38 4.33 21.87
CA ASN A 75 -4.53 3.58 21.36
C ASN A 75 -4.23 2.82 20.05
N TRP A 76 -3.02 2.94 19.51
CA TRP A 76 -2.52 2.15 18.37
C TRP A 76 -1.83 0.89 18.87
N VAL A 77 -1.66 -0.07 17.96
CA VAL A 77 -0.88 -1.29 18.20
C VAL A 77 0.07 -1.59 17.06
N TRP A 78 1.18 -2.25 17.36
CA TRP A 78 2.01 -2.89 16.36
C TRP A 78 1.46 -4.29 16.06
N ALA A 79 1.27 -4.59 14.77
CA ALA A 79 0.80 -5.89 14.28
C ALA A 79 1.55 -6.26 13.00
N THR A 80 1.44 -7.50 12.56
CA THR A 80 1.91 -7.90 11.24
C THR A 80 0.82 -7.70 10.18
N ILE A 81 1.24 -7.62 8.90
CA ILE A 81 0.29 -7.70 7.78
C ILE A 81 -0.58 -8.96 7.89
N GLY A 82 0.01 -10.08 8.27
CA GLY A 82 -0.70 -11.36 8.43
C GLY A 82 -1.76 -11.34 9.53
N ASP A 83 -1.66 -10.48 10.54
CA ASP A 83 -2.68 -10.38 11.58
C ASP A 83 -3.98 -9.75 11.05
N ILE A 84 -3.87 -8.75 10.15
CA ILE A 84 -4.99 -7.95 9.67
C ILE A 84 -5.52 -8.43 8.32
N PHE A 85 -4.65 -8.92 7.44
CA PHE A 85 -5.00 -9.26 6.08
C PHE A 85 -4.98 -10.75 5.79
N GLU A 86 -5.96 -11.19 5.01
CA GLU A 86 -5.82 -12.38 4.19
C GLU A 86 -4.84 -12.05 3.05
N HIS A 87 -3.70 -12.74 3.04
CA HIS A 87 -2.64 -12.52 2.07
C HIS A 87 -2.52 -13.70 1.11
N ASN A 88 -2.61 -13.41 -0.18
CA ASN A 88 -2.40 -14.38 -1.25
C ASN A 88 -1.54 -13.79 -2.36
N THR A 89 -0.87 -14.67 -3.12
CA THR A 89 -0.17 -14.35 -4.36
C THR A 89 -0.91 -14.93 -5.55
N GLY A 90 -0.68 -14.34 -6.72
CA GLY A 90 -1.28 -14.80 -7.95
C GLY A 90 -0.72 -16.13 -8.48
N LYS A 91 -1.18 -16.53 -9.66
CA LYS A 91 -0.76 -17.74 -10.36
C LYS A 91 0.51 -17.50 -11.17
N ALA A 92 1.48 -18.42 -11.06
CA ALA A 92 2.61 -18.46 -11.97
C ALA A 92 2.16 -18.89 -13.38
N LEU A 93 2.72 -18.26 -14.41
CA LEU A 93 2.48 -18.67 -15.78
C LEU A 93 3.06 -20.09 -15.99
N ASN A 94 2.21 -21.05 -16.29
CA ASN A 94 2.60 -22.42 -16.58
C ASN A 94 2.00 -22.87 -17.92
N ALA A 95 2.81 -22.78 -18.97
CA ALA A 95 2.40 -23.19 -20.32
C ALA A 95 2.11 -24.72 -20.44
N SER A 96 2.59 -25.52 -19.48
CA SER A 96 2.43 -26.98 -19.50
C SER A 96 1.10 -27.45 -18.88
N ASN A 97 0.35 -26.58 -18.22
CA ASN A 97 -0.93 -26.94 -17.61
C ASN A 97 -2.07 -26.08 -18.20
N PRO A 98 -2.72 -26.55 -19.29
CA PRO A 98 -3.81 -25.82 -19.92
C PRO A 98 -5.18 -25.99 -19.23
N ASN A 99 -5.24 -26.72 -18.10
CA ASN A 99 -6.49 -27.01 -17.43
C ASN A 99 -7.03 -25.77 -16.69
N GLY A 100 -8.36 -25.60 -16.75
CA GLY A 100 -9.07 -24.55 -16.05
C GLY A 100 -9.87 -23.64 -16.98
N THR A 101 -10.50 -22.63 -16.39
CA THR A 101 -11.26 -21.60 -17.10
C THR A 101 -10.32 -20.49 -17.53
N MET A 102 -10.40 -20.08 -18.81
CA MET A 102 -9.67 -18.91 -19.34
C MET A 102 -10.22 -17.65 -18.72
N LEU A 103 -9.41 -16.93 -17.94
CA LEU A 103 -9.80 -15.70 -17.25
C LEU A 103 -8.76 -14.60 -17.47
N ASP A 104 -9.25 -13.37 -17.46
CA ASP A 104 -8.44 -12.16 -17.52
C ASP A 104 -7.57 -12.03 -16.27
N TYR A 105 -6.31 -11.65 -16.45
CA TYR A 105 -5.40 -11.39 -15.35
C TYR A 105 -4.49 -10.20 -15.59
N ILE A 106 -4.10 -9.57 -14.48
CA ILE A 106 -3.11 -8.48 -14.46
C ILE A 106 -1.76 -8.96 -13.96
N THR A 107 -0.74 -8.25 -14.41
CA THR A 107 0.67 -8.42 -14.05
C THR A 107 1.20 -7.15 -13.40
N THR A 108 2.43 -7.16 -12.92
CA THR A 108 3.08 -5.95 -12.38
C THR A 108 3.15 -4.80 -13.37
N SER A 109 3.12 -5.06 -14.69
CA SER A 109 3.08 -4.01 -15.70
C SER A 109 1.73 -3.29 -15.80
N ASN A 110 0.68 -3.86 -15.25
CA ASN A 110 -0.64 -3.23 -15.19
C ASN A 110 -0.85 -2.42 -13.89
N LEU A 111 -0.04 -2.63 -12.84
CA LEU A 111 -0.19 -2.01 -11.54
C LEU A 111 0.77 -0.85 -11.39
N TYR A 112 0.28 0.34 -11.12
CA TYR A 112 1.03 1.57 -10.82
C TYR A 112 0.63 2.12 -9.45
N TRP A 113 1.30 3.14 -8.96
CA TRP A 113 0.88 3.81 -7.75
C TRP A 113 -0.52 4.40 -7.92
N ASP A 114 -1.45 3.93 -7.09
CA ASP A 114 -2.86 4.38 -7.01
C ASP A 114 -3.67 4.22 -8.32
N ARG A 115 -3.21 3.43 -9.29
CA ARG A 115 -3.92 3.22 -10.55
C ARG A 115 -3.52 1.94 -11.26
N PHE A 116 -4.37 1.53 -12.20
CA PHE A 116 -4.11 0.40 -13.10
C PHE A 116 -4.11 0.85 -14.55
N GLU A 117 -3.23 0.25 -15.34
CA GLU A 117 -3.24 0.35 -16.80
C GLU A 117 -3.86 -0.94 -17.37
N LEU A 118 -5.10 -0.82 -17.85
CA LEU A 118 -5.92 -1.97 -18.26
C LEU A 118 -6.14 -2.04 -19.78
N SER A 119 -5.45 -1.23 -20.57
CA SER A 119 -5.56 -1.26 -22.04
C SER A 119 -5.09 -2.59 -22.66
N ILE A 120 -4.19 -3.30 -21.97
CA ILE A 120 -3.69 -4.61 -22.38
C ILE A 120 -3.87 -5.60 -21.25
N ILE A 121 -4.89 -6.44 -21.36
CA ILE A 121 -5.19 -7.53 -20.42
C ILE A 121 -4.87 -8.86 -21.09
N LYS A 122 -4.24 -9.76 -20.32
CA LYS A 122 -3.89 -11.12 -20.78
C LYS A 122 -4.87 -12.13 -20.19
N GLN A 123 -4.91 -13.32 -20.81
CA GLN A 123 -5.70 -14.44 -20.34
C GLN A 123 -4.82 -15.65 -20.09
N MET A 124 -5.16 -16.44 -19.08
CA MET A 124 -4.59 -17.76 -18.84
C MET A 124 -5.64 -18.65 -18.14
N PRO A 125 -5.46 -19.98 -18.20
CA PRO A 125 -6.38 -20.90 -17.55
C PRO A 125 -6.17 -20.89 -16.02
N PHE A 126 -7.27 -20.91 -15.27
CA PHE A 126 -7.29 -21.03 -13.80
C PHE A 126 -8.18 -22.20 -13.40
N THR A 127 -7.69 -23.07 -12.53
CA THR A 127 -8.50 -24.08 -11.85
C THR A 127 -9.40 -23.42 -10.78
N GLU A 128 -10.42 -24.12 -10.27
CA GLU A 128 -11.31 -23.57 -9.22
C GLU A 128 -10.52 -23.09 -7.98
N SER A 129 -9.57 -23.89 -7.50
CA SER A 129 -8.73 -23.51 -6.34
C SER A 129 -7.80 -22.32 -6.63
N GLU A 130 -7.33 -22.18 -7.86
CA GLU A 130 -6.53 -21.01 -8.27
C GLU A 130 -7.40 -19.77 -8.41
N ILE A 131 -8.65 -19.89 -8.90
CA ILE A 131 -9.61 -18.78 -8.95
C ILE A 131 -9.84 -18.24 -7.54
N GLU A 132 -10.17 -19.10 -6.58
CA GLU A 132 -10.42 -18.72 -5.20
C GLU A 132 -9.23 -17.96 -4.58
N ARG A 133 -8.02 -18.42 -4.83
CA ARG A 133 -6.78 -17.81 -4.34
C ARG A 133 -6.42 -16.51 -5.05
N CYS A 134 -6.57 -16.45 -6.38
CA CYS A 134 -6.03 -15.36 -7.22
C CYS A 134 -7.05 -14.26 -7.54
N ILE A 135 -8.33 -14.45 -7.17
CA ILE A 135 -9.39 -13.48 -7.47
C ILE A 135 -9.19 -12.18 -6.69
N VAL A 136 -9.21 -11.08 -7.41
CA VAL A 136 -9.22 -9.71 -6.88
C VAL A 136 -10.63 -9.18 -6.90
N ARG A 137 -11.04 -8.56 -5.80
CA ARG A 137 -12.35 -7.92 -5.61
C ARG A 137 -12.16 -6.46 -5.24
N LYS A 138 -13.18 -5.66 -5.42
CA LYS A 138 -13.20 -4.26 -5.00
C LYS A 138 -12.78 -4.13 -3.54
N GLY A 139 -11.88 -3.19 -3.26
CA GLY A 139 -11.29 -2.93 -1.94
C GLY A 139 -10.02 -3.73 -1.63
N ASP A 140 -9.62 -4.70 -2.47
CA ASP A 140 -8.35 -5.41 -2.28
C ASP A 140 -7.17 -4.48 -2.55
N LEU A 141 -6.15 -4.52 -1.68
CA LEU A 141 -4.88 -3.84 -1.89
C LEU A 141 -3.91 -4.78 -2.61
N LEU A 142 -3.43 -4.35 -3.77
CA LEU A 142 -2.47 -5.08 -4.58
C LEU A 142 -1.09 -4.48 -4.46
N ILE A 143 -0.06 -5.33 -4.35
CA ILE A 143 1.33 -4.91 -4.12
C ILE A 143 2.26 -5.69 -5.04
N CYS A 144 3.18 -4.99 -5.71
CA CYS A 144 4.21 -5.62 -6.53
C CYS A 144 5.27 -6.34 -5.68
N GLU A 145 5.50 -7.62 -5.96
CA GLU A 145 6.60 -8.41 -5.42
C GLU A 145 7.94 -8.03 -6.06
N GLY A 146 7.93 -7.70 -7.34
CA GLY A 146 9.12 -7.46 -8.15
C GLY A 146 9.00 -6.24 -9.07
N GLY A 147 10.08 -5.89 -9.74
CA GLY A 147 10.19 -4.66 -10.53
C GLY A 147 10.30 -3.45 -9.63
N ASP A 148 9.26 -2.65 -9.52
CA ASP A 148 9.14 -1.59 -8.50
C ASP A 148 8.52 -2.18 -7.23
N VAL A 149 9.35 -2.86 -6.44
CA VAL A 149 8.95 -3.58 -5.21
C VAL A 149 8.20 -2.68 -4.26
N GLY A 150 7.05 -3.14 -3.77
CA GLY A 150 6.19 -2.39 -2.84
C GLY A 150 5.26 -1.39 -3.51
N ARG A 151 5.31 -1.21 -4.84
CA ARG A 151 4.33 -0.40 -5.57
C ARG A 151 2.94 -0.99 -5.39
N ALA A 152 1.96 -0.15 -5.03
CA ALA A 152 0.66 -0.57 -4.59
C ALA A 152 -0.49 0.21 -5.23
N ALA A 153 -1.67 -0.42 -5.33
CA ALA A 153 -2.93 0.21 -5.67
C ALA A 153 -4.11 -0.58 -5.11
N ILE A 154 -5.23 0.11 -4.86
CA ILE A 154 -6.48 -0.50 -4.43
C ILE A 154 -7.33 -0.79 -5.66
N TRP A 155 -7.92 -2.00 -5.73
CA TRP A 155 -8.83 -2.36 -6.81
C TRP A 155 -10.21 -1.75 -6.56
N GLU A 156 -10.50 -0.65 -7.27
CA GLU A 156 -11.75 0.10 -7.09
C GLU A 156 -12.86 -0.27 -8.11
N TYR A 157 -12.60 -1.23 -8.99
CA TYR A 157 -13.54 -1.63 -10.03
C TYR A 157 -14.61 -2.59 -9.49
N ASP A 158 -15.83 -2.51 -10.03
CA ASP A 158 -16.97 -3.35 -9.64
C ASP A 158 -16.97 -4.75 -10.30
N TYR A 159 -15.87 -5.13 -10.95
CA TYR A 159 -15.65 -6.46 -11.51
C TYR A 159 -14.39 -7.11 -10.97
N ASN A 160 -14.37 -8.43 -10.99
CA ASN A 160 -13.26 -9.22 -10.51
C ASN A 160 -12.25 -9.48 -11.61
N ILE A 161 -10.97 -9.61 -11.23
CA ILE A 161 -9.88 -9.98 -12.13
C ILE A 161 -8.93 -10.93 -11.39
N MET A 162 -8.11 -11.68 -12.17
CA MET A 162 -7.08 -12.53 -11.58
C MET A 162 -5.74 -11.80 -11.51
N ILE A 163 -4.82 -12.30 -10.68
CA ILE A 163 -3.46 -11.78 -10.57
C ILE A 163 -2.41 -12.84 -10.90
N GLN A 164 -1.30 -12.38 -11.49
CA GLN A 164 -0.09 -13.18 -11.70
C GLN A 164 0.76 -13.23 -10.41
N ASN A 165 1.62 -14.25 -10.30
CA ASN A 165 2.43 -14.59 -9.13
C ASN A 165 3.34 -13.50 -8.57
N HIS A 166 3.65 -12.43 -9.31
CA HIS A 166 4.44 -11.29 -8.84
C HIS A 166 3.59 -10.14 -8.27
N ILE A 167 2.32 -10.42 -8.00
CA ILE A 167 1.41 -9.51 -7.30
C ILE A 167 0.90 -10.20 -6.04
N HIS A 168 1.02 -9.52 -4.91
CA HIS A 168 0.36 -9.86 -3.67
C HIS A 168 -1.01 -9.20 -3.62
N ARG A 169 -2.01 -9.93 -3.09
CA ARG A 169 -3.32 -9.42 -2.74
C ARG A 169 -3.47 -9.42 -1.23
N LEU A 170 -3.80 -8.28 -0.67
CA LEU A 170 -4.18 -8.11 0.71
C LEU A 170 -5.66 -7.75 0.79
N ARG A 171 -6.43 -8.57 1.50
CA ARG A 171 -7.85 -8.37 1.80
C ARG A 171 -8.05 -8.30 3.30
N GLY A 172 -8.70 -7.25 3.81
CA GLY A 172 -8.97 -7.14 5.24
C GLY A 172 -9.74 -8.34 5.78
N LYS A 173 -9.31 -8.89 6.89
CA LYS A 173 -10.02 -9.96 7.62
C LYS A 173 -11.25 -9.43 8.37
N VAL A 174 -11.26 -8.13 8.65
CA VAL A 174 -12.35 -7.35 9.24
C VAL A 174 -12.49 -6.04 8.47
N ASP A 175 -13.48 -5.23 8.84
CA ASP A 175 -13.61 -3.87 8.30
C ASP A 175 -12.40 -3.02 8.68
N ILE A 176 -11.73 -2.47 7.66
CA ILE A 176 -10.54 -1.62 7.77
C ILE A 176 -10.55 -0.55 6.68
N CYS A 177 -9.86 0.54 6.89
CA CYS A 177 -9.61 1.53 5.85
C CYS A 177 -8.42 1.09 4.98
N THR A 178 -8.66 0.38 3.88
CA THR A 178 -7.60 -0.07 2.95
C THR A 178 -6.73 1.10 2.47
N ARG A 179 -7.31 2.31 2.35
CA ARG A 179 -6.62 3.53 1.93
C ARG A 179 -5.52 3.95 2.90
N TYR A 180 -5.71 3.78 4.21
CA TYR A 180 -4.66 4.00 5.21
C TYR A 180 -3.45 3.09 4.95
N PHE A 181 -3.69 1.80 4.71
CA PHE A 181 -2.62 0.84 4.43
C PHE A 181 -1.93 1.10 3.09
N PHE A 182 -2.65 1.58 2.08
CA PHE A 182 -2.03 2.05 0.84
C PHE A 182 -1.01 3.18 1.12
N TYR A 183 -1.37 4.18 1.94
CA TYR A 183 -0.45 5.25 2.33
C TYR A 183 0.70 4.77 3.20
N LEU A 184 0.47 3.77 4.05
CA LEU A 184 1.52 3.11 4.81
C LEU A 184 2.56 2.47 3.88
N PHE A 185 2.14 1.75 2.84
CA PHE A 185 3.06 1.18 1.85
C PHE A 185 3.82 2.26 1.08
N MET A 186 3.17 3.36 0.74
CA MET A 186 3.84 4.51 0.12
C MET A 186 4.92 5.10 1.04
N HIS A 187 4.62 5.29 2.33
CA HIS A 187 5.58 5.74 3.34
C HIS A 187 6.75 4.74 3.48
N TYR A 188 6.46 3.45 3.62
CA TYR A 188 7.48 2.42 3.76
C TYR A 188 8.41 2.36 2.55
N LYS A 189 7.86 2.53 1.34
CA LYS A 189 8.65 2.61 0.10
C LYS A 189 9.58 3.82 0.10
N LEU A 190 9.07 4.99 0.47
CA LEU A 190 9.87 6.24 0.52
C LEU A 190 11.05 6.15 1.49
N HIS A 191 10.88 5.44 2.60
CA HIS A 191 11.90 5.26 3.63
C HIS A 191 12.72 3.96 3.49
N ASN A 192 12.58 3.22 2.37
CA ASN A 192 13.25 1.94 2.13
C ASN A 192 13.02 0.90 3.25
N LEU A 193 11.86 0.92 3.89
CA LEU A 193 11.45 -0.03 4.92
C LEU A 193 10.87 -1.32 4.33
N ILE A 194 10.49 -1.29 3.06
CA ILE A 194 10.09 -2.47 2.29
C ILE A 194 11.30 -2.91 1.51
N GLY A 195 11.77 -4.11 1.81
CA GLY A 195 12.77 -4.73 0.98
C GLY A 195 14.15 -4.92 1.63
N GLY A 196 14.38 -4.76 2.95
CA GLY A 196 15.59 -5.15 3.73
C GLY A 196 16.88 -4.36 3.47
N LYS A 197 17.80 -4.43 4.41
CA LYS A 197 19.05 -3.67 4.44
C LYS A 197 20.08 -4.13 3.39
N GLY A 198 20.59 -3.20 2.59
CA GLY A 198 22.00 -3.22 2.11
C GLY A 198 22.35 -4.10 0.92
N VAL A 199 21.42 -4.85 0.34
CA VAL A 199 21.62 -5.58 -0.92
C VAL A 199 20.44 -5.25 -1.83
N ALA A 200 20.68 -5.06 -3.13
CA ALA A 200 19.63 -4.85 -4.11
C ALA A 200 18.59 -5.97 -3.99
N ILE A 201 17.46 -5.66 -3.30
CA ILE A 201 16.44 -6.67 -3.05
C ILE A 201 15.70 -6.91 -4.34
N GLN A 202 15.80 -8.12 -4.80
CA GLN A 202 15.20 -8.56 -6.06
C GLN A 202 13.69 -8.84 -5.94
N GLY A 203 13.09 -8.71 -4.74
CA GLY A 203 11.66 -8.93 -4.55
C GLY A 203 11.20 -8.82 -3.09
N LEU A 204 9.91 -8.61 -2.88
CA LEU A 204 9.23 -8.68 -1.59
C LEU A 204 8.58 -10.06 -1.49
N SER A 205 9.22 -11.00 -0.79
CA SER A 205 8.67 -12.35 -0.68
C SER A 205 7.33 -12.35 0.09
N SER A 206 6.50 -13.38 -0.16
CA SER A 206 5.24 -13.56 0.59
C SER A 206 5.47 -13.65 2.09
N ARG A 207 6.58 -14.26 2.53
CA ARG A 207 6.93 -14.36 3.94
C ARG A 207 7.29 -13.00 4.53
N ASP A 208 8.10 -12.21 3.83
CA ASP A 208 8.54 -10.90 4.30
C ASP A 208 7.35 -9.94 4.39
N LEU A 209 6.46 -9.94 3.37
CA LEU A 209 5.25 -9.15 3.41
C LEU A 209 4.30 -9.61 4.53
N HIS A 210 4.08 -10.91 4.70
CA HIS A 210 3.20 -11.43 5.74
C HIS A 210 3.65 -11.02 7.14
N ASN A 211 4.98 -11.04 7.39
CA ASN A 211 5.58 -10.71 8.68
C ASN A 211 5.96 -9.21 8.81
N LEU A 212 5.63 -8.39 7.82
CA LEU A 212 5.91 -6.96 7.88
C LEU A 212 5.13 -6.33 9.04
N ILE A 213 5.85 -5.76 9.99
CA ILE A 213 5.26 -5.08 11.15
C ILE A 213 4.77 -3.71 10.73
N ILE A 214 3.57 -3.36 11.17
CA ILE A 214 2.87 -2.15 10.80
C ILE A 214 2.19 -1.51 12.02
N PRO A 215 2.12 -0.16 12.09
CA PRO A 215 1.31 0.52 13.08
C PRO A 215 -0.16 0.52 12.66
N VAL A 216 -1.03 0.17 13.60
CA VAL A 216 -2.47 0.06 13.35
C VAL A 216 -3.22 1.02 14.25
N PRO A 217 -3.85 2.07 13.68
CA PRO A 217 -4.76 2.97 14.37
C PRO A 217 -6.12 2.33 14.71
N SER A 218 -6.92 3.02 15.52
CA SER A 218 -8.36 2.76 15.61
C SER A 218 -9.00 2.82 14.20
N LEU A 219 -10.08 2.08 13.98
CA LEU A 219 -10.75 2.07 12.67
C LEU A 219 -11.16 3.47 12.22
N LYS A 220 -11.71 4.28 13.13
CA LYS A 220 -12.10 5.66 12.83
C LYS A 220 -10.89 6.50 12.42
N GLU A 221 -9.79 6.40 13.17
CA GLU A 221 -8.57 7.15 12.88
C GLU A 221 -7.91 6.73 11.56
N GLN A 222 -8.01 5.45 11.15
CA GLN A 222 -7.58 5.02 9.81
C GLN A 222 -8.29 5.84 8.71
N TYR A 223 -9.62 6.05 8.83
CA TYR A 223 -10.39 6.85 7.87
C TYR A 223 -10.05 8.34 7.94
N ASP A 224 -9.89 8.89 9.15
CA ASP A 224 -9.55 10.30 9.36
C ASP A 224 -8.17 10.64 8.78
N ILE A 225 -7.18 9.75 9.00
CA ILE A 225 -5.83 9.88 8.43
C ILE A 225 -5.88 9.80 6.90
N ALA A 226 -6.53 8.77 6.34
CA ALA A 226 -6.62 8.60 4.90
C ALA A 226 -7.27 9.80 4.22
N SER A 227 -8.41 10.27 4.75
CA SER A 227 -9.13 11.44 4.23
C SER A 227 -8.29 12.72 4.30
N SER A 228 -7.52 12.88 5.39
CA SER A 228 -6.62 14.03 5.55
C SER A 228 -5.48 14.01 4.53
N ILE A 229 -4.88 12.85 4.29
CA ILE A 229 -3.82 12.71 3.26
C ILE A 229 -4.40 12.99 1.87
N ASP A 230 -5.56 12.41 1.52
CA ASP A 230 -6.23 12.64 0.24
C ASP A 230 -6.47 14.15 0.01
N LEU A 231 -6.98 14.85 1.03
CA LEU A 231 -7.22 16.30 0.98
C LEU A 231 -5.92 17.09 0.76
N TYR A 232 -4.87 16.80 1.52
CA TYR A 232 -3.61 17.53 1.39
C TYR A 232 -2.90 17.23 0.09
N PHE A 233 -2.89 15.96 -0.35
CA PHE A 233 -2.27 15.57 -1.61
C PHE A 233 -3.00 16.21 -2.80
N SER A 234 -4.34 16.23 -2.82
CA SER A 234 -5.08 16.87 -3.90
C SER A 234 -4.78 18.38 -4.00
N LYS A 235 -4.66 19.09 -2.85
CA LYS A 235 -4.27 20.50 -2.84
C LYS A 235 -2.85 20.73 -3.37
N LEU A 236 -1.91 19.86 -3.01
CA LEU A 236 -0.53 19.93 -3.48
C LEU A 236 -0.44 19.62 -4.98
N ASP A 237 -1.24 18.66 -5.48
CA ASP A 237 -1.30 18.33 -6.91
C ASP A 237 -1.93 19.46 -7.74
N MET A 238 -2.91 20.20 -7.20
CA MET A 238 -3.44 21.40 -7.85
C MET A 238 -2.36 22.47 -8.03
N ILE A 239 -1.49 22.68 -7.04
CA ILE A 239 -0.38 23.65 -7.14
C ILE A 239 0.57 23.27 -8.29
N THR A 240 0.88 21.99 -8.44
CA THR A 240 1.78 21.53 -9.52
C THR A 240 1.10 21.47 -10.90
N ALA A 241 -0.23 21.33 -10.94
CA ALA A 241 -0.97 21.30 -12.20
C ALA A 241 -1.20 22.70 -12.82
N GLU A 242 -1.07 23.77 -12.03
CA GLU A 242 -1.18 25.17 -12.49
C GLU A 242 0.15 25.73 -13.04
N LEU A 243 1.24 24.95 -13.01
CA LEU A 243 2.56 25.29 -13.53
C LEU A 243 2.77 24.78 -14.96
#